data_2c047ebd4021549a9c6a2a8e382f32c6
#
_entry.id   2c047ebd4021549a9c6a2a8e382f32c6
#
_cell.length_a   1.000
_cell.length_b   1.000
_cell.length_c   1.000
_cell.angle_alpha   90.00
_cell.angle_beta   90.00
_cell.angle_gamma   90.00
#
_symmetry.space_group_name_H-M   'P 1'
#
loop_
_entity.id
_entity.type
_entity.pdbx_description
1 polymer ?
#
loop_
_entity_poly.entity_id
_entity_poly.type
_entity_poly.pdbx_seq_one_letter_code
_entity_poly.pdbx_strand_id
1 'polypeptide(L)'
;MFQDHKLTRHAEIRMRQRGLRDSDVHLLLKASSQVSPDVYLLTEQDVAHEIARRKREIQSLERLKGTKVVVEQGCVVTCYHARSKNRKNTLRNGRARQ
;
A
#
# COMPACT_ATOMS: atom_id res chain seq x y z
N MET A 1 4.98 8.55 -13.63
CA MET A 1 4.06 8.40 -12.49
C MET A 1 2.69 8.01 -12.98
N PHE A 2 2.07 7.09 -12.28
CA PHE A 2 0.81 6.50 -12.75
C PHE A 2 -0.36 7.47 -12.69
N GLN A 3 -0.33 8.40 -11.75
CA GLN A 3 -1.39 9.39 -11.63
C GLN A 3 -1.42 10.38 -12.78
N ASP A 4 -0.40 10.38 -13.63
CA ASP A 4 -0.35 11.27 -14.78
C ASP A 4 -1.08 10.72 -15.99
N HIS A 5 -1.51 9.46 -15.92
CA HIS A 5 -2.25 8.86 -17.03
C HIS A 5 -3.67 9.40 -17.09
N LYS A 6 -4.06 9.83 -18.27
CA LYS A 6 -5.40 10.35 -18.52
C LYS A 6 -6.23 9.30 -19.22
N LEU A 7 -7.51 9.25 -18.87
CA LEU A 7 -8.45 8.34 -19.50
C LEU A 7 -9.15 9.03 -20.65
N THR A 8 -9.14 8.40 -21.81
CA THR A 8 -9.95 8.87 -22.93
C THR A 8 -11.41 8.54 -22.67
N ARG A 9 -12.32 9.22 -23.38
CA ARG A 9 -13.74 8.92 -23.27
C ARG A 9 -14.02 7.46 -23.65
N HIS A 10 -13.36 6.95 -24.67
CA HIS A 10 -13.51 5.56 -25.07
C HIS A 10 -13.09 4.61 -23.96
N ALA A 11 -11.96 4.90 -23.29
CA ALA A 11 -11.49 4.10 -22.17
C ALA A 11 -12.49 4.11 -21.01
N GLU A 12 -13.03 5.28 -20.68
CA GLU A 12 -14.03 5.39 -19.62
C GLU A 12 -15.26 4.55 -19.90
N ILE A 13 -15.74 4.57 -21.13
CA ILE A 13 -16.90 3.77 -21.55
C ILE A 13 -16.59 2.29 -21.41
N ARG A 14 -15.43 1.85 -21.91
CA ARG A 14 -15.04 0.45 -21.85
C ARG A 14 -14.86 -0.02 -20.40
N MET A 15 -14.25 0.81 -19.56
CA MET A 15 -14.08 0.49 -18.15
C MET A 15 -15.44 0.29 -17.48
N ARG A 16 -16.37 1.18 -17.74
CA ARG A 16 -17.71 1.09 -17.17
C ARG A 16 -18.42 -0.18 -17.62
N GLN A 17 -18.29 -0.53 -18.91
CA GLN A 17 -18.88 -1.75 -19.43
C GLN A 17 -18.30 -3.01 -18.81
N ARG A 18 -17.05 -2.96 -18.38
CA ARG A 18 -16.34 -4.12 -17.82
C ARG A 18 -16.22 -4.08 -16.31
N GLY A 19 -16.83 -3.10 -15.66
CA GLY A 19 -16.79 -3.01 -14.20
C GLY A 19 -15.46 -2.63 -13.61
N LEU A 20 -14.64 -1.90 -14.38
CA LEU A 20 -13.33 -1.44 -13.91
C LEU A 20 -13.47 -0.03 -13.34
N ARG A 21 -12.80 0.19 -12.21
CA ARG A 21 -12.74 1.50 -11.54
C ARG A 21 -11.42 2.18 -11.84
N ASP A 22 -11.36 3.49 -11.60
CA ASP A 22 -10.10 4.24 -11.75
C ASP A 22 -9.00 3.63 -10.89
N SER A 23 -9.33 3.24 -9.65
CA SER A 23 -8.36 2.61 -8.77
C SER A 23 -7.84 1.29 -9.32
N ASP A 24 -8.67 0.55 -10.05
CA ASP A 24 -8.24 -0.69 -10.70
C ASP A 24 -7.21 -0.41 -11.79
N VAL A 25 -7.41 0.65 -12.56
CA VAL A 25 -6.47 1.03 -13.62
C VAL A 25 -5.12 1.40 -13.01
N HIS A 26 -5.11 2.16 -11.92
CA HIS A 26 -3.87 2.51 -11.22
C HIS A 26 -3.14 1.26 -10.73
N LEU A 27 -3.89 0.32 -10.16
CA LEU A 27 -3.31 -0.92 -9.67
C LEU A 27 -2.74 -1.76 -10.83
N LEU A 28 -3.48 -1.85 -11.94
CA LEU A 28 -3.04 -2.58 -13.12
C LEU A 28 -1.74 -2.01 -13.68
N LEU A 29 -1.68 -0.69 -13.84
CA LEU A 29 -0.48 -0.04 -14.37
C LEU A 29 0.73 -0.24 -13.46
N LYS A 30 0.50 -0.32 -12.17
CA LYS A 30 1.56 -0.51 -11.19
C LYS A 30 2.05 -1.95 -11.12
N ALA A 31 1.15 -2.92 -11.23
CA ALA A 31 1.45 -4.32 -10.98
C ALA A 31 1.71 -5.14 -12.24
N SER A 32 1.21 -4.69 -13.39
CA SER A 32 1.24 -5.46 -14.64
C SER A 32 2.62 -5.43 -15.29
N SER A 33 2.88 -6.44 -16.11
CA SER A 33 4.06 -6.51 -16.95
C SER A 33 3.81 -5.82 -18.28
N GLN A 34 4.79 -5.07 -18.75
CA GLN A 34 4.71 -4.43 -20.07
C GLN A 34 5.05 -5.47 -21.14
N VAL A 35 4.07 -5.83 -21.95
CA VAL A 35 4.23 -6.89 -22.96
C VAL A 35 4.53 -6.32 -24.33
N SER A 36 4.27 -5.03 -24.54
CA SER A 36 4.67 -4.29 -25.73
C SER A 36 4.73 -2.82 -25.35
N PRO A 37 5.27 -1.93 -26.21
CA PRO A 37 5.46 -0.53 -25.82
C PRO A 37 4.20 0.15 -25.25
N ASP A 38 3.04 -0.24 -25.73
CA ASP A 38 1.79 0.42 -25.33
C ASP A 38 0.82 -0.48 -24.59
N VAL A 39 1.22 -1.72 -24.26
CA VAL A 39 0.30 -2.70 -23.68
C VAL A 39 0.87 -3.28 -22.39
N TYR A 40 0.04 -3.30 -21.37
CA TYR A 40 0.34 -3.89 -20.06
C TYR A 40 -0.63 -5.02 -19.77
N LEU A 41 -0.12 -6.13 -19.29
CA LEU A 41 -0.91 -7.31 -18.97
C LEU A 41 -0.62 -7.77 -17.55
N LEU A 42 -1.66 -7.93 -16.77
CA LEU A 42 -1.53 -8.49 -15.43
C LEU A 42 -1.52 -10.01 -15.53
N THR A 43 -0.34 -10.60 -15.44
CA THR A 43 -0.16 -12.04 -15.57
C THR A 43 -0.39 -12.74 -14.23
N GLU A 44 -0.53 -14.07 -14.28
CA GLU A 44 -0.65 -14.86 -13.05
C GLU A 44 0.59 -14.71 -12.18
N GLN A 45 1.78 -14.60 -12.80
CA GLN A 45 3.01 -14.37 -12.06
C GLN A 45 3.00 -13.01 -11.37
N ASP A 46 2.51 -11.98 -12.05
CA ASP A 46 2.38 -10.66 -11.47
C ASP A 46 1.48 -10.70 -10.24
N VAL A 47 0.35 -11.38 -10.35
CA VAL A 47 -0.60 -11.51 -9.24
C VAL A 47 0.05 -12.23 -8.06
N ALA A 48 0.71 -13.36 -8.33
CA ALA A 48 1.37 -14.13 -7.28
C ALA A 48 2.45 -13.31 -6.58
N HIS A 49 3.24 -12.57 -7.36
CA HIS A 49 4.30 -11.70 -6.82
C HIS A 49 3.73 -10.61 -5.93
N GLU A 50 2.68 -9.93 -6.41
CA GLU A 50 2.05 -8.85 -5.66
C GLU A 50 1.40 -9.34 -4.38
N ILE A 51 0.74 -10.48 -4.43
CA ILE A 51 0.12 -11.07 -3.24
C ILE A 51 1.19 -11.44 -2.21
N ALA A 52 2.28 -12.09 -2.67
CA ALA A 52 3.36 -12.47 -1.77
C ALA A 52 4.00 -11.26 -1.09
N ARG A 53 4.22 -10.18 -1.85
CA ARG A 53 4.78 -8.94 -1.33
C ARG A 53 3.88 -8.33 -0.26
N ARG A 54 2.59 -8.28 -0.53
CA ARG A 54 1.62 -7.73 0.42
C ARG A 54 1.48 -8.58 1.67
N LYS A 55 1.55 -9.90 1.52
CA LYS A 55 1.52 -10.80 2.68
C LYS A 55 2.72 -10.56 3.59
N ARG A 56 3.91 -10.34 3.00
CA ARG A 56 5.11 -10.03 3.79
C ARG A 56 4.94 -8.71 4.55
N GLU A 57 4.37 -7.71 3.89
CA GLU A 57 4.10 -6.42 4.52
C GLU A 57 3.13 -6.56 5.69
N ILE A 58 2.07 -7.35 5.50
CA ILE A 58 1.09 -7.59 6.54
C ILE A 58 1.74 -8.28 7.74
N GLN A 59 2.56 -9.30 7.49
CA GLN A 59 3.29 -9.99 8.55
C GLN A 59 4.22 -9.04 9.31
N SER A 60 4.88 -8.14 8.58
CA SER A 60 5.75 -7.14 9.20
C SER A 60 4.95 -6.19 10.08
N LEU A 61 3.79 -5.75 9.60
CA LEU A 61 2.93 -4.86 10.37
C LEU A 61 2.47 -5.53 11.67
N GLU A 62 2.09 -6.80 11.59
CA GLU A 62 1.66 -7.55 12.76
C GLU A 62 2.80 -7.71 13.77
N ARG A 63 4.00 -8.02 13.26
CA ARG A 63 5.18 -8.15 14.10
C ARG A 63 5.58 -6.84 14.77
N LEU A 64 5.44 -5.74 14.04
CA LEU A 64 5.89 -4.42 14.49
C LEU A 64 4.85 -3.66 15.29
N LYS A 65 3.67 -4.24 15.44
CA LYS A 65 2.61 -3.60 16.22
C LYS A 65 3.11 -3.28 17.63
N GLY A 66 2.93 -2.03 18.05
CA GLY A 66 3.38 -1.59 19.36
C GLY A 66 4.83 -1.12 19.41
N THR A 67 5.53 -1.12 18.29
CA THR A 67 6.87 -0.58 18.22
C THR A 67 6.82 0.94 18.23
N LYS A 68 7.70 1.56 19.00
CA LYS A 68 7.86 3.01 19.04
C LYS A 68 9.11 3.42 18.28
N VAL A 69 9.00 4.48 17.51
CA VAL A 69 10.12 5.06 16.79
C VAL A 69 10.23 6.51 17.24
N VAL A 70 11.41 6.91 17.65
CA VAL A 70 11.67 8.29 18.07
C VAL A 70 12.46 9.00 16.98
N VAL A 71 11.90 10.09 16.49
CA VAL A 71 12.50 10.87 15.41
C VAL A 71 12.78 12.28 15.91
N GLU A 72 14.01 12.75 15.72
CA GLU A 72 14.41 14.10 16.06
C GLU A 72 15.13 14.71 14.85
N GLN A 73 14.68 15.89 14.42
CA GLN A 73 15.30 16.65 13.33
C GLN A 73 15.48 15.78 12.07
N GLY A 74 14.46 14.96 11.75
CA GLY A 74 14.48 14.11 10.56
C GLY A 74 15.31 12.85 10.70
N CYS A 75 15.87 12.58 11.87
CA CYS A 75 16.70 11.40 12.10
C CYS A 75 16.03 10.46 13.10
N VAL A 76 16.06 9.16 12.81
CA VAL A 76 15.60 8.16 13.75
C VAL A 76 16.69 7.97 14.79
N VAL A 77 16.37 8.32 16.03
CA VAL A 77 17.36 8.25 17.12
C VAL A 77 17.27 6.97 17.92
N THR A 78 16.09 6.37 17.97
CA THR A 78 15.93 5.07 18.62
C THR A 78 14.61 4.44 18.24
N CYS A 79 14.48 3.14 18.48
CA CYS A 79 13.23 2.44 18.37
C CYS A 79 13.23 1.26 19.33
N TYR A 80 12.04 0.90 19.81
CA TYR A 80 11.92 -0.19 20.77
C TYR A 80 10.50 -0.71 20.81
N HIS A 81 10.33 -1.96 21.25
CA HIS A 81 9.02 -2.55 21.44
C HIS A 81 8.50 -2.16 22.83
N ALA A 82 7.31 -1.58 22.86
CA ALA A 82 6.63 -1.31 24.10
C ALA A 82 6.05 -2.63 24.65
N ARG A 83 6.19 -2.85 25.97
CA ARG A 83 5.54 -3.98 26.62
C ARG A 83 4.03 -3.80 26.52
N SER A 84 3.27 -4.91 26.57
CA SER A 84 1.82 -4.87 26.44
C SER A 84 1.17 -3.86 27.37
N LYS A 85 1.61 -3.82 28.61
CA LYS A 85 1.10 -2.88 29.61
C LYS A 85 1.37 -1.44 29.19
N ASN A 86 2.59 -1.17 28.74
CA ASN A 86 2.98 0.17 28.29
C ASN A 86 2.24 0.59 27.03
N ARG A 87 1.97 -0.35 26.13
CA ARG A 87 1.22 -0.06 24.91
C ARG A 87 -0.19 0.42 25.25
N LYS A 88 -0.85 -0.25 26.19
CA LYS A 88 -2.19 0.15 26.61
C LYS A 88 -2.19 1.55 27.21
N ASN A 89 -1.20 1.85 28.05
CA ASN A 89 -1.08 3.18 28.63
C ASN A 89 -0.81 4.24 27.57
N THR A 90 0.03 3.94 26.61
CA THR A 90 0.36 4.86 25.51
C THR A 90 -0.88 5.17 24.69
N LEU A 91 -1.67 4.16 24.36
CA LEU A 91 -2.91 4.33 23.59
C LEU A 91 -3.92 5.15 24.37
N ARG A 92 -4.06 4.89 25.67
CA ARG A 92 -4.96 5.62 26.54
C ARG A 92 -4.60 7.10 26.60
N ASN A 93 -3.31 7.38 26.79
CA ASN A 93 -2.82 8.76 26.84
C ASN A 93 -3.00 9.47 25.52
N GLY A 94 -2.76 8.77 24.42
CA GLY A 94 -2.97 9.32 23.08
C GLY A 94 -4.42 9.72 22.84
N ARG A 95 -5.36 8.88 23.26
CA ARG A 95 -6.79 9.19 23.14
C ARG A 95 -7.18 10.38 24.01
N ALA A 96 -6.62 10.48 25.20
CA ALA A 96 -6.92 11.59 26.08
C ALA A 96 -6.46 12.93 25.53
N ARG A 97 -5.41 12.93 24.71
CA ARG A 97 -4.87 14.15 24.11
C ARG A 97 -5.65 14.57 22.86
N GLN A 98 -6.37 13.68 22.27
CA GLN A 98 -7.19 13.96 21.09
C GLN A 98 -8.61 14.36 21.51
#